data_b51fa9f08713a10836e5cfb0291a9953
#
_entry.id   b51fa9f08713a10836e5cfb0291a9953
#
_cell.length_a   1.000
_cell.length_b   1.000
_cell.length_c   1.000
_cell.angle_alpha   90.00
_cell.angle_beta   90.00
_cell.angle_gamma   90.00
#
_symmetry.space_group_name_H-M   'P 1'
#
loop_
_entity.id
_entity.type
_entity.pdbx_description
1 polymer ?
#
loop_
_entity_poly.entity_id
_entity_poly.type
_entity_poly.pdbx_seq_one_letter_code
_entity_poly.pdbx_strand_id
1 'polypeptide(L)'
;MKRLLVTACAAALAVTAAASAQPLTVPTKKAGKLIVGFDVPAPSFWNGRATGTTIKNPSGFEYALSQAIAMKLGISKVQYLRAPFSGLFSPASKKYDFALEEVTITAQRAKVVSFSAPYFDANQGVLIRKGLAKPTSIAALKKLQLCAQSSTTGLAYIQHKIRPAKKPLVYSSSSTAAFDAVEAGKCDALILDVPIVAAQSKKKPGAYGGVAGQIVTHEQYGAVMDKGSKLKPSLDKAINALKANGTIKRLVKKWLLNPIPPILK
;
A
#
# COMPACT_ATOMS: atom_id res chain seq x y z
N MET A 1 11.66 -81.86 42.74
CA MET A 1 12.50 -80.72 42.45
C MET A 1 11.85 -79.97 41.32
N LYS A 2 11.10 -78.85 41.61
CA LYS A 2 10.42 -78.00 40.62
C LYS A 2 11.24 -76.76 40.49
N ARG A 3 11.79 -76.44 39.27
CA ARG A 3 12.50 -75.25 38.97
C ARG A 3 11.48 -74.18 38.53
N LEU A 4 11.39 -73.08 39.27
CA LEU A 4 10.69 -71.82 38.83
C LEU A 4 11.59 -71.06 37.86
N LEU A 5 11.05 -70.79 36.66
CA LEU A 5 11.61 -69.82 35.73
C LEU A 5 10.99 -68.42 36.06
N VAL A 6 11.84 -67.50 36.43
CA VAL A 6 11.46 -66.10 36.59
C VAL A 6 11.73 -65.42 35.28
N THR A 7 10.66 -64.93 34.58
CA THR A 7 10.76 -64.16 33.36
C THR A 7 10.80 -62.71 33.74
N ALA A 8 11.96 -62.01 33.50
CA ALA A 8 12.11 -60.60 33.71
C ALA A 8 11.59 -59.82 32.46
N CYS A 9 10.49 -59.12 32.61
CA CYS A 9 10.04 -58.15 31.60
C CYS A 9 10.82 -56.84 31.72
N ALA A 10 11.67 -56.54 30.73
CA ALA A 10 12.31 -55.26 30.60
C ALA A 10 11.35 -54.26 29.89
N ALA A 11 10.80 -53.31 30.63
CA ALA A 11 10.01 -52.22 30.08
C ALA A 11 10.96 -51.17 29.47
N ALA A 12 10.98 -51.07 28.14
CA ALA A 12 11.70 -50.00 27.44
C ALA A 12 10.88 -48.68 27.50
N LEU A 13 11.35 -47.73 28.29
CA LEU A 13 10.80 -46.37 28.27
C LEU A 13 11.25 -45.66 26.98
N ALA A 14 10.33 -45.50 26.02
CA ALA A 14 10.54 -44.66 24.86
C ALA A 14 10.42 -43.15 25.29
N VAL A 15 11.54 -42.51 25.46
CA VAL A 15 11.60 -41.04 25.63
C VAL A 15 11.34 -40.40 24.28
N THR A 16 10.10 -39.98 24.03
CA THR A 16 9.78 -39.13 22.88
C THR A 16 10.33 -37.73 23.15
N ALA A 17 11.45 -37.40 22.51
CA ALA A 17 11.96 -36.03 22.48
C ALA A 17 10.96 -35.15 21.71
N ALA A 18 10.14 -34.39 22.45
CA ALA A 18 9.35 -33.31 21.85
C ALA A 18 10.34 -32.27 21.30
N ALA A 19 10.52 -32.27 19.99
CA ALA A 19 11.26 -31.20 19.33
C ALA A 19 10.53 -29.88 19.61
N SER A 20 11.04 -29.07 20.51
CA SER A 20 10.59 -27.72 20.76
C SER A 20 10.86 -26.92 19.49
N ALA A 21 9.81 -26.73 18.64
CA ALA A 21 9.87 -25.82 17.52
C ALA A 21 10.20 -24.43 18.08
N GLN A 22 11.44 -23.97 17.88
CA GLN A 22 11.81 -22.61 18.22
C GLN A 22 10.88 -21.68 17.46
N PRO A 23 10.28 -20.66 18.12
CA PRO A 23 9.46 -19.68 17.43
C PRO A 23 10.30 -19.06 16.33
N LEU A 24 9.84 -19.17 15.09
CA LEU A 24 10.47 -18.52 13.93
C LEU A 24 10.58 -17.02 14.23
N THR A 25 11.78 -16.57 14.57
CA THR A 25 12.02 -15.14 14.81
C THR A 25 11.82 -14.39 13.51
N VAL A 26 10.79 -13.54 13.47
CA VAL A 26 10.54 -12.68 12.31
C VAL A 26 11.70 -11.68 12.19
N PRO A 27 12.42 -11.64 11.05
CA PRO A 27 13.62 -10.81 10.91
C PRO A 27 13.25 -9.33 10.71
N THR A 28 12.98 -8.64 11.81
CA THR A 28 12.73 -7.19 11.84
C THR A 28 14.00 -6.41 12.15
N LYS A 29 14.04 -5.12 11.78
CA LYS A 29 15.19 -4.22 12.05
C LYS A 29 15.47 -4.05 13.54
N LYS A 30 14.43 -4.17 14.37
CA LYS A 30 14.54 -4.22 15.84
C LYS A 30 13.80 -5.44 16.36
N ALA A 31 14.52 -6.33 17.03
CA ALA A 31 13.93 -7.56 17.57
C ALA A 31 12.64 -7.28 18.37
N GLY A 32 11.59 -8.05 18.09
CA GLY A 32 10.28 -7.94 18.75
C GLY A 32 9.49 -6.67 18.46
N LYS A 33 9.93 -5.83 17.52
CA LYS A 33 9.25 -4.59 17.12
C LYS A 33 9.14 -4.52 15.60
N LEU A 34 7.95 -4.17 15.10
CA LEU A 34 7.70 -3.88 13.70
C LEU A 34 7.73 -2.37 13.47
N ILE A 35 8.57 -1.89 12.55
CA ILE A 35 8.64 -0.48 12.16
C ILE A 35 7.98 -0.35 10.79
N VAL A 36 6.86 0.39 10.73
CA VAL A 36 6.08 0.57 9.49
C VAL A 36 6.24 2.00 8.99
N GLY A 37 6.68 2.11 7.73
CA GLY A 37 6.73 3.38 7.00
C GLY A 37 5.33 3.82 6.56
N PHE A 38 5.08 5.13 6.64
CA PHE A 38 3.84 5.77 6.21
C PHE A 38 4.10 7.19 5.71
N ASP A 39 3.19 7.75 4.90
CA ASP A 39 3.13 9.20 4.66
C ASP A 39 1.69 9.73 4.80
N VAL A 40 1.58 11.00 5.14
CA VAL A 40 0.31 11.74 5.22
C VAL A 40 0.48 13.14 4.61
N PRO A 41 -0.58 13.68 4.00
CA PRO A 41 -1.96 13.19 3.97
C PRO A 41 -2.21 12.10 2.92
N ALA A 42 -2.83 11.01 3.31
CA ALA A 42 -3.31 9.93 2.44
C ALA A 42 -4.74 9.53 2.88
N PRO A 43 -5.77 10.33 2.54
CA PRO A 43 -7.13 10.14 3.03
C PRO A 43 -7.64 8.72 2.79
N SER A 44 -8.29 8.14 3.80
CA SER A 44 -8.80 6.76 3.86
C SER A 44 -7.72 5.66 3.96
N PHE A 45 -6.47 5.91 3.55
CA PHE A 45 -5.35 4.97 3.74
C PHE A 45 -4.63 5.23 5.06
N TRP A 46 -4.14 6.46 5.25
CA TRP A 46 -3.55 6.97 6.47
C TRP A 46 -4.24 8.27 6.88
N ASN A 47 -5.13 8.20 7.85
CA ASN A 47 -5.67 9.37 8.52
C ASN A 47 -4.85 9.63 9.79
N GLY A 48 -4.85 10.87 10.24
CA GLY A 48 -4.08 11.33 11.38
C GLY A 48 -3.20 12.51 11.03
N ARG A 49 -2.39 12.94 11.98
CA ARG A 49 -1.50 14.10 11.82
C ARG A 49 -0.05 13.68 12.04
N ALA A 50 0.81 13.95 11.06
CA ALA A 50 2.25 13.79 11.26
C ALA A 50 2.73 14.71 12.40
N THR A 51 3.57 14.17 13.28
CA THR A 51 4.24 14.89 14.36
C THR A 51 5.70 14.46 14.35
N GLY A 52 6.56 15.30 13.78
CA GLY A 52 7.93 14.91 13.47
C GLY A 52 7.95 13.68 12.55
N THR A 53 8.57 12.61 12.99
CA THR A 53 8.71 11.36 12.24
C THR A 53 7.61 10.33 12.54
N THR A 54 6.60 10.67 13.35
CA THR A 54 5.53 9.74 13.74
C THR A 54 4.14 10.30 13.41
N ILE A 55 3.09 9.57 13.77
CA ILE A 55 1.69 9.95 13.50
C ILE A 55 0.87 9.93 14.79
N LYS A 56 0.05 10.96 15.00
CA LYS A 56 -0.94 11.02 16.08
C LYS A 56 -2.32 10.62 15.56
N ASN A 57 -3.07 9.87 16.38
CA ASN A 57 -4.43 9.38 16.09
C ASN A 57 -4.55 8.69 14.72
N PRO A 58 -3.69 7.68 14.42
CA PRO A 58 -3.69 7.01 13.13
C PRO A 58 -4.96 6.17 12.94
N SER A 59 -5.49 6.19 11.73
CA SER A 59 -6.57 5.31 11.28
C SER A 59 -6.50 5.16 9.75
N GLY A 60 -7.35 4.33 9.16
CA GLY A 60 -7.39 4.14 7.73
C GLY A 60 -7.06 2.71 7.31
N PHE A 61 -7.12 2.46 6.01
CA PHE A 61 -6.95 1.13 5.44
C PHE A 61 -5.56 0.54 5.71
N GLU A 62 -4.52 1.27 5.34
CA GLU A 62 -3.14 0.77 5.48
C GLU A 62 -2.67 0.76 6.93
N TYR A 63 -3.14 1.71 7.75
CA TYR A 63 -2.95 1.61 9.20
C TYR A 63 -3.54 0.31 9.74
N ALA A 64 -4.82 0.02 9.46
CA ALA A 64 -5.48 -1.18 9.95
C ALA A 64 -4.85 -2.47 9.36
N LEU A 65 -4.41 -2.43 8.10
CA LEU A 65 -3.68 -3.53 7.48
C LEU A 65 -2.35 -3.79 8.17
N SER A 66 -1.59 -2.74 8.52
CA SER A 66 -0.32 -2.88 9.23
C SER A 66 -0.48 -3.54 10.61
N GLN A 67 -1.54 -3.20 11.32
CA GLN A 67 -1.91 -3.84 12.60
C GLN A 67 -2.26 -5.32 12.41
N ALA A 68 -3.06 -5.64 11.38
CA ALA A 68 -3.41 -7.02 11.06
C ALA A 68 -2.19 -7.86 10.66
N ILE A 69 -1.25 -7.27 9.90
CA ILE A 69 0.03 -7.89 9.56
C ILE A 69 0.85 -8.17 10.83
N ALA A 70 1.00 -7.19 11.71
CA ALA A 70 1.75 -7.35 12.96
C ALA A 70 1.18 -8.50 13.81
N MET A 71 -0.14 -8.58 13.95
CA MET A 71 -0.82 -9.70 14.63
C MET A 71 -0.51 -11.05 13.97
N LYS A 72 -0.52 -11.13 12.64
CA LYS A 72 -0.19 -12.37 11.90
C LYS A 72 1.28 -12.77 12.04
N LEU A 73 2.17 -11.80 12.24
CA LEU A 73 3.59 -12.02 12.51
C LEU A 73 3.90 -12.33 13.99
N GLY A 74 2.89 -12.26 14.88
CA GLY A 74 3.09 -12.45 16.32
C GLY A 74 3.84 -11.28 16.99
N ILE A 75 3.81 -10.07 16.40
CA ILE A 75 4.50 -8.89 16.91
C ILE A 75 3.49 -7.92 17.50
N SER A 76 3.55 -7.67 18.81
CA SER A 76 2.65 -6.76 19.51
C SER A 76 3.10 -5.29 19.48
N LYS A 77 4.41 -5.03 19.31
CA LYS A 77 4.96 -3.67 19.31
C LYS A 77 5.11 -3.14 17.89
N VAL A 78 4.27 -2.19 17.50
CA VAL A 78 4.35 -1.51 16.19
C VAL A 78 4.76 -0.06 16.39
N GLN A 79 5.75 0.38 15.63
CA GLN A 79 6.19 1.77 15.54
C GLN A 79 5.92 2.29 14.13
N TYR A 80 5.42 3.51 14.03
CA TYR A 80 5.22 4.19 12.76
C TYR A 80 6.33 5.21 12.53
N LEU A 81 6.89 5.22 11.32
CA LEU A 81 7.96 6.13 10.93
C LEU A 81 7.58 6.79 9.59
N ARG A 82 7.59 8.13 9.58
CA ARG A 82 7.29 8.86 8.35
C ARG A 82 8.35 8.58 7.29
N ALA A 83 7.89 8.19 6.11
CA ALA A 83 8.70 7.81 4.95
C ALA A 83 8.08 8.43 3.69
N PRO A 84 8.44 9.67 3.30
CA PRO A 84 7.84 10.33 2.16
C PRO A 84 7.93 9.49 0.88
N PHE A 85 6.84 9.43 0.10
CA PHE A 85 6.69 8.62 -1.12
C PHE A 85 7.88 8.77 -2.08
N SER A 86 8.38 10.00 -2.28
CA SER A 86 9.53 10.26 -3.17
C SER A 86 10.82 9.57 -2.72
N GLY A 87 10.95 9.27 -1.43
CA GLY A 87 12.12 8.60 -0.83
C GLY A 87 12.07 7.08 -0.85
N LEU A 88 10.92 6.47 -1.17
CA LEU A 88 10.73 5.02 -1.10
C LEU A 88 11.66 4.25 -2.04
N PHE A 89 11.97 4.83 -3.20
CA PHE A 89 12.78 4.19 -4.24
C PHE A 89 14.26 4.59 -4.20
N SER A 90 14.69 5.29 -3.14
CA SER A 90 16.11 5.54 -2.92
C SER A 90 16.85 4.22 -2.69
N PRO A 91 18.09 4.04 -3.19
CA PRO A 91 18.91 2.85 -2.92
C PRO A 91 19.41 2.78 -1.48
N ALA A 92 19.32 3.87 -0.72
CA ALA A 92 19.71 3.89 0.69
C ALA A 92 18.85 2.93 1.52
N SER A 93 19.48 2.30 2.52
CA SER A 93 18.80 1.41 3.46
C SER A 93 17.66 2.13 4.18
N LYS A 94 16.49 1.48 4.24
CA LYS A 94 15.31 2.01 4.90
C LYS A 94 15.46 1.94 6.42
N LYS A 95 14.86 2.91 7.12
CA LYS A 95 14.79 2.90 8.60
C LYS A 95 13.56 2.15 9.13
N TYR A 96 12.72 1.62 8.26
CA TYR A 96 11.51 0.83 8.55
C TYR A 96 11.65 -0.60 7.99
N ASP A 97 10.86 -1.51 8.51
CA ASP A 97 10.81 -2.92 8.05
C ASP A 97 10.09 -3.02 6.71
N PHE A 98 8.97 -2.34 6.58
CA PHE A 98 8.25 -2.11 5.32
C PHE A 98 7.45 -0.81 5.39
N ALA A 99 7.12 -0.24 4.23
CA ALA A 99 6.20 0.90 4.11
C ALA A 99 4.93 0.49 3.36
N LEU A 100 3.80 1.07 3.78
CA LEU A 100 2.51 1.01 3.09
C LEU A 100 2.15 2.44 2.69
N GLU A 101 2.13 2.74 1.40
CA GLU A 101 1.93 4.08 0.84
C GLU A 101 1.35 4.03 -0.58
N GLU A 102 0.32 3.18 -0.76
CA GLU A 102 -0.39 3.01 -2.04
C GLU A 102 0.58 2.75 -3.22
N VAL A 103 1.62 1.92 -2.98
CA VAL A 103 2.72 1.77 -3.92
C VAL A 103 2.45 0.68 -4.95
N THR A 104 2.20 1.06 -6.18
CA THR A 104 2.10 0.14 -7.31
C THR A 104 3.39 -0.65 -7.50
N ILE A 105 3.27 -1.98 -7.57
CA ILE A 105 4.34 -2.90 -7.93
C ILE A 105 4.66 -2.71 -9.40
N THR A 106 5.90 -2.31 -9.73
CA THR A 106 6.37 -2.26 -11.11
C THR A 106 7.74 -2.91 -11.25
N ALA A 107 8.03 -3.44 -12.44
CA ALA A 107 9.34 -4.04 -12.74
C ALA A 107 10.49 -3.04 -12.52
N GLN A 108 10.28 -1.75 -12.85
CA GLN A 108 11.29 -0.72 -12.66
C GLN A 108 11.57 -0.48 -11.17
N ARG A 109 10.52 -0.31 -10.34
CA ARG A 109 10.67 -0.15 -8.89
C ARG A 109 11.29 -1.38 -8.23
N ALA A 110 10.92 -2.58 -8.70
CA ALA A 110 11.45 -3.84 -8.19
C ALA A 110 12.97 -4.04 -8.45
N LYS A 111 13.59 -3.22 -9.30
CA LYS A 111 15.06 -3.22 -9.46
C LYS A 111 15.77 -2.69 -8.21
N VAL A 112 15.16 -1.73 -7.50
CA VAL A 112 15.81 -1.00 -6.40
C VAL A 112 15.21 -1.28 -5.02
N VAL A 113 13.99 -1.84 -4.95
CA VAL A 113 13.31 -2.24 -3.70
C VAL A 113 12.75 -3.65 -3.82
N SER A 114 12.39 -4.27 -2.69
CA SER A 114 11.56 -5.48 -2.66
C SER A 114 10.12 -5.11 -2.36
N PHE A 115 9.18 -5.82 -2.99
CA PHE A 115 7.75 -5.72 -2.71
C PHE A 115 7.25 -6.98 -2.01
N SER A 116 6.23 -6.81 -1.17
CA SER A 116 5.43 -7.92 -0.66
C SER A 116 4.55 -8.54 -1.76
N ALA A 117 3.87 -9.64 -1.42
CA ALA A 117 2.66 -10.05 -2.14
C ALA A 117 1.68 -8.86 -2.24
N PRO A 118 0.90 -8.74 -3.35
CA PRO A 118 -0.02 -7.63 -3.52
C PRO A 118 -1.16 -7.70 -2.50
N TYR A 119 -1.54 -6.53 -1.95
CA TYR A 119 -2.62 -6.41 -0.98
C TYR A 119 -3.86 -5.66 -1.49
N PHE A 120 -3.77 -4.92 -2.60
CA PHE A 120 -4.86 -4.14 -3.17
C PHE A 120 -4.71 -4.00 -4.69
N ASP A 121 -5.82 -4.05 -5.43
CA ASP A 121 -5.85 -3.79 -6.86
C ASP A 121 -6.31 -2.34 -7.11
N ALA A 122 -5.59 -1.62 -7.95
CA ALA A 122 -5.87 -0.22 -8.27
C ALA A 122 -5.90 0.03 -9.77
N ASN A 123 -6.67 1.05 -10.17
CA ASN A 123 -6.67 1.64 -11.51
C ASN A 123 -6.35 3.12 -11.40
N GLN A 124 -5.97 3.77 -12.50
CA GLN A 124 -5.79 5.21 -12.53
C GLN A 124 -7.15 5.92 -12.60
N GLY A 125 -7.35 6.93 -11.77
CA GLY A 125 -8.52 7.79 -11.72
C GLY A 125 -8.27 9.13 -12.38
N VAL A 126 -9.33 9.79 -12.82
CA VAL A 126 -9.30 11.11 -13.44
C VAL A 126 -10.12 12.07 -12.58
N LEU A 127 -9.47 12.87 -11.75
CA LEU A 127 -10.09 13.94 -10.97
C LEU A 127 -10.08 15.22 -11.79
N ILE A 128 -11.23 15.83 -12.00
CA ILE A 128 -11.35 17.05 -12.81
C ILE A 128 -11.61 18.29 -11.96
N ARG A 129 -11.18 19.44 -12.46
CA ARG A 129 -11.49 20.75 -11.85
C ARG A 129 -12.99 21.03 -11.90
N LYS A 130 -13.45 21.85 -10.97
CA LYS A 130 -14.83 22.34 -10.93
C LYS A 130 -15.19 23.07 -12.23
N GLY A 131 -16.41 22.86 -12.71
CA GLY A 131 -16.94 23.51 -13.93
C GLY A 131 -16.48 22.89 -15.26
N LEU A 132 -15.55 21.90 -15.23
CA LEU A 132 -15.16 21.20 -16.45
C LEU A 132 -16.18 20.07 -16.78
N ALA A 133 -16.58 19.97 -18.03
CA ALA A 133 -17.34 18.82 -18.52
C ALA A 133 -16.53 17.53 -18.35
N LYS A 134 -17.17 16.48 -17.87
CA LYS A 134 -16.50 15.19 -17.63
C LYS A 134 -16.03 14.57 -18.94
N PRO A 135 -14.72 14.33 -19.14
CA PRO A 135 -14.25 13.57 -20.30
C PRO A 135 -14.78 12.13 -20.22
N THR A 136 -15.21 11.59 -21.35
CA THR A 136 -15.75 10.24 -21.47
C THR A 136 -14.79 9.27 -22.12
N SER A 137 -13.64 9.75 -22.61
CA SER A 137 -12.64 8.92 -23.27
C SER A 137 -11.21 9.40 -22.96
N ILE A 138 -10.25 8.48 -23.15
CA ILE A 138 -8.80 8.80 -23.04
C ILE A 138 -8.39 9.84 -24.10
N ALA A 139 -9.02 9.78 -25.30
CA ALA A 139 -8.75 10.74 -26.35
C ALA A 139 -9.15 12.18 -25.95
N ALA A 140 -10.23 12.37 -25.18
CA ALA A 140 -10.63 13.66 -24.66
C ALA A 140 -9.61 14.27 -23.70
N LEU A 141 -8.86 13.43 -22.95
CA LEU A 141 -7.82 13.89 -22.04
C LEU A 141 -6.64 14.55 -22.74
N LYS A 142 -6.38 14.22 -24.02
CA LYS A 142 -5.26 14.79 -24.79
C LYS A 142 -5.33 16.31 -24.96
N LYS A 143 -6.55 16.87 -24.91
CA LYS A 143 -6.78 18.32 -25.08
C LYS A 143 -6.69 19.11 -23.78
N LEU A 144 -6.63 18.43 -22.64
CA LEU A 144 -6.65 19.03 -21.31
C LEU A 144 -5.25 19.37 -20.82
N GLN A 145 -5.16 20.37 -19.94
CA GLN A 145 -3.98 20.57 -19.11
C GLN A 145 -3.99 19.52 -17.99
N LEU A 146 -3.22 18.46 -18.18
CA LEU A 146 -3.11 17.40 -17.19
C LEU A 146 -2.07 17.73 -16.11
N CYS A 147 -2.27 17.19 -14.92
CA CYS A 147 -1.25 17.18 -13.87
C CYS A 147 -1.13 15.81 -13.20
N ALA A 148 -0.01 15.59 -12.53
CA ALA A 148 0.29 14.38 -11.76
C ALA A 148 1.30 14.67 -10.65
N GLN A 149 1.35 13.78 -9.68
CA GLN A 149 2.47 13.73 -8.72
C GLN A 149 3.66 13.04 -9.38
N SER A 150 4.88 13.53 -9.10
CA SER A 150 6.11 12.94 -9.60
C SER A 150 6.30 11.49 -9.10
N SER A 151 7.04 10.70 -9.86
CA SER A 151 7.38 9.30 -9.53
C SER A 151 6.17 8.35 -9.43
N THR A 152 4.95 8.79 -9.88
CA THR A 152 3.75 7.95 -9.92
C THR A 152 3.59 7.23 -11.25
N THR A 153 2.83 6.15 -11.24
CA THR A 153 2.41 5.44 -12.47
C THR A 153 1.43 6.28 -13.28
N GLY A 154 0.63 7.14 -12.62
CA GLY A 154 -0.24 8.12 -13.29
C GLY A 154 0.55 9.09 -14.16
N LEU A 155 1.67 9.65 -13.67
CA LEU A 155 2.56 10.48 -14.50
C LEU A 155 3.12 9.69 -15.70
N ALA A 156 3.59 8.47 -15.47
CA ALA A 156 4.10 7.61 -16.54
C ALA A 156 3.01 7.32 -17.58
N TYR A 157 1.77 7.10 -17.13
CA TYR A 157 0.63 6.88 -18.04
C TYR A 157 0.34 8.12 -18.90
N ILE A 158 0.36 9.32 -18.30
CA ILE A 158 0.22 10.57 -19.07
C ILE A 158 1.29 10.67 -20.15
N GLN A 159 2.55 10.47 -19.78
CA GLN A 159 3.70 10.66 -20.68
C GLN A 159 3.76 9.62 -21.81
N HIS A 160 3.43 8.37 -21.53
CA HIS A 160 3.66 7.27 -22.47
C HIS A 160 2.39 6.79 -23.20
N LYS A 161 1.20 7.01 -22.62
CA LYS A 161 -0.06 6.51 -23.16
C LYS A 161 -1.00 7.63 -23.62
N ILE A 162 -1.30 8.60 -22.76
CA ILE A 162 -2.20 9.71 -23.13
C ILE A 162 -1.49 10.63 -24.14
N ARG A 163 -0.25 11.02 -23.85
CA ARG A 163 0.54 11.95 -24.68
C ARG A 163 -0.25 13.24 -25.02
N PRO A 164 -0.59 14.04 -24.01
CA PRO A 164 -1.41 15.23 -24.21
C PRO A 164 -0.67 16.27 -25.03
N ALA A 165 -1.41 17.16 -25.71
CA ALA A 165 -0.86 18.24 -26.52
C ALA A 165 -0.07 19.25 -25.66
N LYS A 166 -0.49 19.46 -24.41
CA LYS A 166 0.20 20.33 -23.45
C LYS A 166 1.08 19.50 -22.53
N LYS A 167 2.29 19.99 -22.23
CA LYS A 167 3.17 19.36 -21.23
C LYS A 167 2.45 19.26 -19.89
N PRO A 168 2.41 18.08 -19.24
CA PRO A 168 1.74 17.93 -17.95
C PRO A 168 2.47 18.71 -16.85
N LEU A 169 1.70 19.29 -15.91
CA LEU A 169 2.24 19.87 -14.69
C LEU A 169 2.58 18.78 -13.69
N VAL A 170 3.82 18.80 -13.19
CA VAL A 170 4.33 17.76 -12.29
C VAL A 170 4.62 18.36 -10.92
N TYR A 171 4.03 17.78 -9.89
CA TYR A 171 4.17 18.21 -8.49
C TYR A 171 5.02 17.20 -7.72
N SER A 172 6.13 17.63 -7.14
CA SER A 172 7.15 16.73 -6.56
C SER A 172 6.98 16.43 -5.08
N SER A 173 6.35 17.33 -4.31
CA SER A 173 6.37 17.25 -2.86
C SER A 173 5.36 16.25 -2.28
N SER A 174 4.14 16.22 -2.81
CA SER A 174 3.08 15.29 -2.38
C SER A 174 1.89 15.36 -3.35
N SER A 175 0.95 14.42 -3.19
CA SER A 175 -0.34 14.48 -3.88
C SER A 175 -1.14 15.76 -3.55
N THR A 176 -0.94 16.33 -2.36
CA THR A 176 -1.62 17.57 -1.92
C THR A 176 -1.41 18.71 -2.90
N ALA A 177 -0.16 18.99 -3.31
CA ALA A 177 0.12 20.05 -4.26
C ALA A 177 -0.56 19.85 -5.63
N ALA A 178 -0.70 18.60 -6.08
CA ALA A 178 -1.43 18.27 -7.30
C ALA A 178 -2.95 18.47 -7.12
N PHE A 179 -3.51 18.13 -5.97
CA PHE A 179 -4.92 18.39 -5.64
C PHE A 179 -5.23 19.88 -5.57
N ASP A 180 -4.37 20.65 -4.89
CA ASP A 180 -4.52 22.11 -4.78
C ASP A 180 -4.44 22.78 -6.15
N ALA A 181 -3.63 22.26 -7.07
CA ALA A 181 -3.54 22.76 -8.44
C ALA A 181 -4.84 22.53 -9.25
N VAL A 182 -5.50 21.39 -9.05
CA VAL A 182 -6.83 21.14 -9.66
C VAL A 182 -7.88 22.06 -9.06
N GLU A 183 -7.90 22.22 -7.73
CA GLU A 183 -8.84 23.09 -7.02
C GLU A 183 -8.69 24.55 -7.46
N ALA A 184 -7.44 25.02 -7.64
CA ALA A 184 -7.12 26.35 -8.13
C ALA A 184 -7.29 26.55 -9.65
N GLY A 185 -7.70 25.51 -10.39
CA GLY A 185 -7.87 25.57 -11.85
C GLY A 185 -6.57 25.66 -12.65
N LYS A 186 -5.40 25.43 -12.02
CA LYS A 186 -4.09 25.42 -12.72
C LYS A 186 -3.95 24.25 -13.67
N CYS A 187 -4.61 23.14 -13.39
CA CYS A 187 -4.78 22.02 -14.33
C CYS A 187 -6.25 21.59 -14.43
N ASP A 188 -6.61 21.07 -15.60
CA ASP A 188 -7.97 20.62 -15.89
C ASP A 188 -8.28 19.27 -15.23
N ALA A 189 -7.27 18.37 -15.19
CA ALA A 189 -7.44 17.04 -14.60
C ALA A 189 -6.13 16.52 -14.00
N LEU A 190 -6.27 15.84 -12.86
CA LEU A 190 -5.22 15.06 -12.19
C LEU A 190 -5.42 13.57 -12.50
N ILE A 191 -4.34 12.92 -12.95
CA ILE A 191 -4.31 11.46 -13.08
C ILE A 191 -3.57 10.90 -11.87
N LEU A 192 -4.29 10.15 -11.04
CA LEU A 192 -3.78 9.47 -9.86
C LEU A 192 -4.75 8.32 -9.51
N ASP A 193 -4.31 7.38 -8.71
CA ASP A 193 -5.05 6.14 -8.44
C ASP A 193 -6.49 6.40 -7.96
N VAL A 194 -7.44 5.64 -8.48
CA VAL A 194 -8.89 5.79 -8.19
C VAL A 194 -9.19 5.96 -6.70
N PRO A 195 -8.69 5.10 -5.79
CA PRO A 195 -9.05 5.22 -4.38
C PRO A 195 -8.55 6.53 -3.75
N ILE A 196 -7.42 7.07 -4.22
CA ILE A 196 -6.83 8.31 -3.72
C ILE A 196 -7.66 9.52 -4.18
N VAL A 197 -7.96 9.62 -5.48
CA VAL A 197 -8.76 10.73 -6.03
C VAL A 197 -10.19 10.70 -5.50
N ALA A 198 -10.77 9.51 -5.32
CA ALA A 198 -12.11 9.35 -4.77
C ALA A 198 -12.17 9.78 -3.29
N ALA A 199 -11.18 9.38 -2.48
CA ALA A 199 -11.09 9.77 -1.08
C ALA A 199 -10.92 11.29 -0.92
N GLN A 200 -10.08 11.93 -1.75
CA GLN A 200 -9.88 13.37 -1.73
C GLN A 200 -11.13 14.13 -2.18
N SER A 201 -11.78 13.68 -3.25
CA SER A 201 -13.05 14.28 -3.71
C SER A 201 -14.15 14.22 -2.64
N LYS A 202 -14.23 13.11 -1.90
CA LYS A 202 -15.15 12.95 -0.78
C LYS A 202 -14.78 13.83 0.42
N LYS A 203 -13.48 14.00 0.69
CA LYS A 203 -12.99 14.82 1.82
C LYS A 203 -13.25 16.32 1.62
N LYS A 204 -13.23 16.80 0.36
CA LYS A 204 -13.50 18.22 0.00
C LYS A 204 -14.70 18.30 -0.97
N PRO A 205 -15.94 18.14 -0.51
CA PRO A 205 -17.12 18.22 -1.36
C PRO A 205 -17.20 19.59 -2.05
N GLY A 206 -17.45 19.61 -3.36
CA GLY A 206 -17.59 20.84 -4.15
C GLY A 206 -16.30 21.57 -4.54
N ALA A 207 -15.12 21.10 -4.07
CA ALA A 207 -13.83 21.65 -4.48
C ALA A 207 -13.44 21.23 -5.91
N TYR A 208 -13.94 20.08 -6.36
CA TYR A 208 -13.62 19.49 -7.66
C TYR A 208 -14.90 19.26 -8.49
N GLY A 209 -14.75 19.00 -9.78
CA GLY A 209 -15.82 18.47 -10.65
C GLY A 209 -16.11 16.99 -10.42
N GLY A 210 -15.41 16.38 -9.49
CA GLY A 210 -15.49 14.96 -9.12
C GLY A 210 -14.57 14.08 -9.94
N VAL A 211 -14.66 12.77 -9.69
CA VAL A 211 -13.94 11.76 -10.48
C VAL A 211 -14.71 11.51 -11.76
N ALA A 212 -14.11 11.85 -12.90
CA ALA A 212 -14.76 11.70 -14.21
C ALA A 212 -14.84 10.24 -14.67
N GLY A 213 -13.81 9.46 -14.33
CA GLY A 213 -13.74 8.06 -14.71
C GLY A 213 -12.47 7.39 -14.23
N GLN A 214 -12.32 6.12 -14.60
CA GLN A 214 -11.10 5.35 -14.37
C GLN A 214 -10.51 4.83 -15.68
N ILE A 215 -9.21 4.68 -15.67
CA ILE A 215 -8.42 4.04 -16.72
C ILE A 215 -7.97 2.69 -16.16
N VAL A 216 -8.36 1.61 -16.82
CA VAL A 216 -8.01 0.26 -16.38
C VAL A 216 -6.53 -0.01 -16.65
N THR A 217 -5.74 -0.09 -15.58
CA THR A 217 -4.29 -0.31 -15.65
C THR A 217 -3.86 -1.62 -14.99
N HIS A 218 -4.78 -2.30 -14.28
CA HIS A 218 -4.51 -3.54 -13.55
C HIS A 218 -3.33 -3.44 -12.58
N GLU A 219 -3.15 -2.27 -11.98
CA GLU A 219 -2.10 -2.03 -11.01
C GLU A 219 -2.40 -2.71 -9.68
N GLN A 220 -1.33 -3.10 -8.98
CA GLN A 220 -1.45 -3.74 -7.66
C GLN A 220 -0.50 -3.06 -6.67
N TYR A 221 -0.99 -2.79 -5.46
CA TYR A 221 -0.16 -2.26 -4.39
C TYR A 221 0.57 -3.37 -3.64
N GLY A 222 1.83 -3.11 -3.30
CA GLY A 222 2.66 -3.94 -2.45
C GLY A 222 3.39 -3.12 -1.38
N ALA A 223 3.63 -3.71 -0.22
CA ALA A 223 4.48 -3.10 0.80
C ALA A 223 5.93 -3.03 0.30
N VAL A 224 6.57 -1.87 0.51
CA VAL A 224 7.94 -1.60 0.06
C VAL A 224 8.93 -1.92 1.18
N MET A 225 9.99 -2.64 0.84
CA MET A 225 11.08 -3.03 1.74
C MET A 225 12.44 -2.72 1.10
N ASP A 226 13.51 -2.79 1.91
CA ASP A 226 14.87 -2.86 1.36
C ASP A 226 14.98 -3.98 0.31
N LYS A 227 15.79 -3.75 -0.72
CA LYS A 227 16.09 -4.79 -1.72
C LYS A 227 16.70 -6.00 -1.04
N GLY A 228 16.13 -7.19 -1.29
CA GLY A 228 16.57 -8.43 -0.67
C GLY A 228 16.19 -8.60 0.80
N SER A 229 15.19 -7.86 1.31
CA SER A 229 14.73 -7.96 2.70
C SER A 229 14.39 -9.39 3.09
N LYS A 230 15.00 -9.89 4.19
CA LYS A 230 14.70 -11.21 4.78
C LYS A 230 13.29 -11.31 5.36
N LEU A 231 12.62 -10.17 5.59
CA LEU A 231 11.24 -10.14 6.08
C LEU A 231 10.23 -10.58 5.00
N LYS A 232 10.57 -10.44 3.70
CA LYS A 232 9.63 -10.66 2.60
C LYS A 232 8.86 -11.99 2.69
N PRO A 233 9.46 -13.18 2.91
CA PRO A 233 8.69 -14.43 2.95
C PRO A 233 7.63 -14.45 4.07
N SER A 234 7.96 -13.92 5.26
CA SER A 234 7.03 -13.84 6.39
C SER A 234 5.91 -12.83 6.13
N LEU A 235 6.24 -11.69 5.52
CA LEU A 235 5.28 -10.65 5.15
C LEU A 235 4.30 -11.15 4.07
N ASP A 236 4.81 -11.84 3.04
CA ASP A 236 3.98 -12.43 1.99
C ASP A 236 3.02 -13.48 2.56
N LYS A 237 3.49 -14.35 3.44
CA LYS A 237 2.65 -15.34 4.14
C LYS A 237 1.55 -14.65 4.96
N ALA A 238 1.89 -13.59 5.69
CA ALA A 238 0.92 -12.81 6.48
C ALA A 238 -0.15 -12.17 5.59
N ILE A 239 0.25 -11.47 4.51
CA ILE A 239 -0.68 -10.81 3.58
C ILE A 239 -1.60 -11.84 2.89
N ASN A 240 -1.05 -12.95 2.40
CA ASN A 240 -1.84 -14.01 1.77
C ASN A 240 -2.85 -14.63 2.73
N ALA A 241 -2.47 -14.85 3.99
CA ALA A 241 -3.39 -15.33 5.04
C ALA A 241 -4.51 -14.31 5.33
N LEU A 242 -4.21 -13.00 5.33
CA LEU A 242 -5.20 -11.93 5.52
C LEU A 242 -6.14 -11.77 4.31
N LYS A 243 -5.66 -12.08 3.10
CA LYS A 243 -6.51 -12.19 1.90
C LYS A 243 -7.44 -13.40 2.00
N ALA A 244 -6.89 -14.57 2.29
CA ALA A 244 -7.62 -15.83 2.35
C ALA A 244 -8.75 -15.83 3.40
N ASN A 245 -8.52 -15.23 4.58
CA ASN A 245 -9.53 -15.14 5.64
C ASN A 245 -10.49 -13.95 5.51
N GLY A 246 -10.42 -13.21 4.40
CA GLY A 246 -11.29 -12.08 4.09
C GLY A 246 -11.01 -10.80 4.89
N THR A 247 -9.94 -10.73 5.69
CA THR A 247 -9.63 -9.53 6.49
C THR A 247 -9.38 -8.32 5.58
N ILE A 248 -8.55 -8.46 4.53
CA ILE A 248 -8.28 -7.37 3.59
C ILE A 248 -9.60 -6.92 2.93
N LYS A 249 -10.47 -7.83 2.49
CA LYS A 249 -11.78 -7.49 1.91
C LYS A 249 -12.65 -6.66 2.87
N ARG A 250 -12.68 -7.03 4.17
CA ARG A 250 -13.41 -6.24 5.20
C ARG A 250 -12.80 -4.85 5.39
N LEU A 251 -11.48 -4.73 5.41
CA LEU A 251 -10.80 -3.44 5.54
C LEU A 251 -11.06 -2.53 4.33
N VAL A 252 -11.00 -3.07 3.10
CA VAL A 252 -11.36 -2.34 1.88
C VAL A 252 -12.81 -1.84 1.98
N LYS A 253 -13.74 -2.72 2.37
CA LYS A 253 -15.16 -2.34 2.56
C LYS A 253 -15.32 -1.21 3.57
N LYS A 254 -14.57 -1.24 4.67
CA LYS A 254 -14.66 -0.23 5.73
C LYS A 254 -14.10 1.13 5.33
N TRP A 255 -12.99 1.15 4.59
CA TRP A 255 -12.21 2.37 4.40
C TRP A 255 -12.24 2.93 2.97
N LEU A 256 -12.32 2.07 1.95
CA LEU A 256 -12.09 2.44 0.55
C LEU A 256 -13.33 2.29 -0.34
N LEU A 257 -14.48 1.83 0.18
CA LEU A 257 -15.70 1.73 -0.61
C LEU A 257 -16.19 3.12 -1.01
N ASN A 258 -15.89 3.45 -2.25
CA ASN A 258 -16.48 4.56 -2.99
C ASN A 258 -17.18 3.98 -4.22
N PRO A 259 -18.16 4.70 -4.80
CA PRO A 259 -18.71 4.30 -6.10
C PRO A 259 -17.58 4.09 -7.10
N ILE A 260 -17.61 2.97 -7.83
CA ILE A 260 -16.61 2.68 -8.87
C ILE A 260 -16.89 3.66 -10.03
N PRO A 261 -15.89 4.51 -10.40
CA PRO A 261 -16.08 5.45 -11.50
C PRO A 261 -16.24 4.71 -12.84
N PRO A 262 -16.93 5.28 -13.83
CA PRO A 262 -17.07 4.68 -15.16
C PRO A 262 -15.69 4.52 -15.81
N ILE A 263 -15.56 3.48 -16.65
CA ILE A 263 -14.33 3.27 -17.42
C ILE A 263 -14.28 4.28 -18.57
N LEU A 264 -13.15 5.00 -18.69
CA LEU A 264 -12.84 5.82 -19.85
C LEU A 264 -12.31 4.93 -20.98
N LYS A 265 -12.98 5.01 -22.13
CA LYS A 265 -12.64 4.24 -23.33
C LYS A 265 -11.68 4.98 -24.26
#